data_15373d8c1faf882e265edb95aee4e35e
#
_entry.id   15373d8c1faf882e265edb95aee4e35e
#
_cell.length_a   1.000
_cell.length_b   1.000
_cell.length_c   1.000
_cell.angle_alpha   90.00
_cell.angle_beta   90.00
_cell.angle_gamma   90.00
#
_symmetry.space_group_name_H-M   'P 1'
#
loop_
_entity.id
_entity.type
_entity.pdbx_description
1 polymer ?
#
loop_
_entity_poly.entity_id
_entity_poly.type
_entity_poly.pdbx_seq_one_letter_code
_entity_poly.pdbx_strand_id
1 'polypeptide(L)'
;MDYQAIIDVVKSVKPLFFDNDLRSQSSMKGDADFVTQVDLKISSYVKSALAELTPEIGFMSEEEDPGEVKPTRWILDPVDGTTNLVFDYRASTISLALVRDEKPVFGIVYNPYSDELFTAQKGLGAFLNGNKIQASDRELTNCLI
;
A
#
# COMPACT_ATOMS: atom_id res chain seq x y z
N MET A 1 15.76 -4.68 -10.87
CA MET A 1 14.32 -4.36 -10.82
C MET A 1 14.18 -2.85 -10.86
N ASP A 2 13.27 -2.34 -11.68
CA ASP A 2 12.98 -0.90 -11.77
C ASP A 2 11.91 -0.55 -10.73
N TYR A 3 12.34 -0.09 -9.56
CA TYR A 3 11.40 0.33 -8.49
C TYR A 3 10.66 1.63 -8.84
N GLN A 4 11.16 2.45 -9.77
CA GLN A 4 10.45 3.66 -10.18
C GLN A 4 9.15 3.31 -10.92
N ALA A 5 9.17 2.32 -11.81
CA ALA A 5 7.96 1.85 -12.48
C ALA A 5 6.91 1.32 -11.48
N ILE A 6 7.35 0.63 -10.41
CA ILE A 6 6.47 0.16 -9.34
C ILE A 6 5.86 1.35 -8.55
N ILE A 7 6.65 2.35 -8.24
CA ILE A 7 6.20 3.58 -7.58
C ILE A 7 5.14 4.29 -8.44
N ASP A 8 5.36 4.38 -9.74
CA ASP A 8 4.45 5.03 -10.67
C ASP A 8 3.09 4.30 -10.75
N VAL A 9 3.10 2.95 -10.70
CA VAL A 9 1.87 2.14 -10.59
C VAL A 9 1.12 2.49 -9.30
N VAL A 10 1.80 2.54 -8.15
CA VAL A 10 1.17 2.88 -6.86
C VAL A 10 0.60 4.31 -6.87
N LYS A 11 1.34 5.28 -7.41
CA LYS A 11 0.86 6.68 -7.48
C LYS A 11 -0.31 6.87 -8.44
N SER A 12 -0.39 6.07 -9.49
CA SER A 12 -1.45 6.20 -10.51
C SER A 12 -2.86 5.88 -9.99
N VAL A 13 -2.99 5.17 -8.86
CA VAL A 13 -4.30 4.86 -8.26
C VAL A 13 -4.89 6.03 -7.46
N LYS A 14 -4.14 7.11 -7.26
CA LYS A 14 -4.59 8.30 -6.51
C LYS A 14 -6.01 8.75 -6.82
N PRO A 15 -6.47 8.84 -8.11
CA PRO A 15 -7.83 9.28 -8.42
C PRO A 15 -8.93 8.42 -7.80
N LEU A 16 -8.68 7.12 -7.57
CA LEU A 16 -9.67 6.20 -7.02
C LEU A 16 -10.04 6.56 -5.57
N PHE A 17 -9.12 7.13 -4.80
CA PHE A 17 -9.38 7.58 -3.42
C PHE A 17 -10.33 8.78 -3.35
N PHE A 18 -10.52 9.51 -4.46
CA PHE A 18 -11.39 10.69 -4.55
C PHE A 18 -12.70 10.40 -5.28
N ASP A 19 -12.90 9.16 -5.74
CA ASP A 19 -14.12 8.74 -6.42
C ASP A 19 -15.23 8.44 -5.40
N ASN A 20 -16.16 9.39 -5.25
CA ASN A 20 -17.26 9.28 -4.28
C ASN A 20 -18.20 8.12 -4.58
N ASP A 21 -18.40 7.78 -5.85
CA ASP A 21 -19.31 6.69 -6.26
C ASP A 21 -18.71 5.35 -5.82
N LEU A 22 -17.41 5.15 -5.98
CA LEU A 22 -16.72 3.95 -5.56
C LEU A 22 -16.65 3.84 -4.02
N ARG A 23 -16.37 4.94 -3.33
CA ARG A 23 -16.29 4.97 -1.85
C ARG A 23 -17.63 4.64 -1.20
N SER A 24 -18.74 5.10 -1.78
CA SER A 24 -20.09 4.85 -1.25
C SER A 24 -20.54 3.41 -1.41
N GLN A 25 -19.91 2.63 -2.31
CA GLN A 25 -20.20 1.21 -2.53
C GLN A 25 -19.34 0.38 -1.58
N SER A 26 -19.67 0.40 -0.30
CA SER A 26 -19.00 -0.37 0.75
C SER A 26 -19.85 -1.56 1.19
N SER A 27 -19.17 -2.63 1.61
CA SER A 27 -19.77 -3.77 2.31
C SER A 27 -18.96 -4.07 3.57
N MET A 28 -19.60 -4.69 4.56
CA MET A 28 -18.92 -5.10 5.79
C MET A 28 -18.39 -6.53 5.62
N LYS A 29 -17.12 -6.75 5.96
CA LYS A 29 -16.49 -8.08 6.06
C LYS A 29 -16.69 -8.70 7.46
N GLY A 30 -17.04 -7.91 8.49
CA GLY A 30 -17.20 -8.29 9.90
C GLY A 30 -17.82 -7.16 10.72
N ASP A 31 -17.70 -7.23 12.05
CA ASP A 31 -18.39 -6.31 12.96
C ASP A 31 -17.95 -4.83 12.86
N ALA A 32 -16.80 -4.53 12.26
CA ALA A 32 -16.29 -3.17 12.06
C ALA A 32 -15.31 -3.07 10.88
N ASP A 33 -15.31 -4.04 9.98
CA ASP A 33 -14.37 -4.11 8.86
C ASP A 33 -15.09 -3.83 7.53
N PHE A 34 -14.68 -2.80 6.83
CA PHE A 34 -15.25 -2.37 5.57
C PHE A 34 -14.35 -2.77 4.40
N VAL A 35 -14.97 -3.12 3.29
CA VAL A 35 -14.35 -3.16 1.97
C VAL A 35 -15.16 -2.30 1.00
N THR A 36 -14.50 -1.55 0.16
CA THR A 36 -15.13 -0.71 -0.85
C THR A 36 -14.78 -1.15 -2.25
N GLN A 37 -15.49 -0.63 -3.25
CA GLN A 37 -15.09 -0.83 -4.65
C GLN A 37 -13.74 -0.18 -4.97
N VAL A 38 -13.26 0.76 -4.15
CA VAL A 38 -11.92 1.33 -4.26
C VAL A 38 -10.87 0.27 -4.00
N ASP A 39 -10.99 -0.48 -2.89
CA ASP A 39 -10.07 -1.56 -2.49
C ASP A 39 -9.95 -2.60 -3.62
N LEU A 40 -11.08 -3.08 -4.12
CA LEU A 40 -11.12 -4.11 -5.17
C LEU A 40 -10.50 -3.63 -6.49
N LYS A 41 -10.78 -2.37 -6.89
CA LYS A 41 -10.23 -1.79 -8.12
C LYS A 41 -8.72 -1.57 -8.02
N ILE A 42 -8.24 -1.06 -6.88
CA ILE A 42 -6.80 -0.88 -6.65
C ILE A 42 -6.10 -2.23 -6.67
N SER A 43 -6.62 -3.23 -5.94
CA SER A 43 -6.05 -4.59 -5.92
C SER A 43 -5.93 -5.17 -7.34
N SER A 44 -7.02 -5.17 -8.10
CA SER A 44 -7.04 -5.69 -9.47
C SER A 44 -6.07 -4.95 -10.40
N TYR A 45 -6.04 -3.62 -10.34
CA TYR A 45 -5.16 -2.81 -11.18
C TYR A 45 -3.68 -3.04 -10.86
N VAL A 46 -3.31 -2.97 -9.57
CA VAL A 46 -1.92 -3.15 -9.14
C VAL A 46 -1.43 -4.56 -9.45
N LYS A 47 -2.27 -5.59 -9.21
CA LYS A 47 -1.98 -6.98 -9.58
C LYS A 47 -1.64 -7.13 -11.05
N SER A 48 -2.48 -6.57 -11.93
CA SER A 48 -2.29 -6.65 -13.38
C SER A 48 -1.01 -5.95 -13.82
N ALA A 49 -0.76 -4.74 -13.31
CA ALA A 49 0.45 -3.99 -13.64
C ALA A 49 1.74 -4.68 -13.14
N LEU A 50 1.71 -5.25 -11.92
CA LEU A 50 2.85 -5.98 -11.37
C LEU A 50 3.10 -7.30 -12.10
N ALA A 51 2.04 -7.97 -12.59
CA ALA A 51 2.19 -9.17 -13.41
C ALA A 51 2.87 -8.90 -14.76
N GLU A 52 2.69 -7.71 -15.33
CA GLU A 52 3.40 -7.28 -16.55
C GLU A 52 4.85 -6.88 -16.25
N LEU A 53 5.09 -6.14 -15.16
CA LEU A 53 6.42 -5.62 -14.81
C LEU A 53 7.33 -6.68 -14.19
N THR A 54 6.76 -7.64 -13.48
CA THR A 54 7.49 -8.64 -12.68
C THR A 54 6.80 -10.01 -12.72
N PRO A 55 6.66 -10.65 -13.89
CA PRO A 55 5.82 -11.86 -14.07
C PRO A 55 6.28 -13.07 -13.25
N GLU A 56 7.55 -13.11 -12.85
CA GLU A 56 8.13 -14.17 -12.03
C GLU A 56 7.79 -14.05 -10.54
N ILE A 57 7.37 -12.85 -10.09
CA ILE A 57 7.10 -12.55 -8.67
C ILE A 57 5.64 -12.87 -8.35
N GLY A 58 5.41 -13.50 -7.19
CA GLY A 58 4.06 -13.74 -6.70
C GLY A 58 3.35 -12.45 -6.28
N PHE A 59 2.03 -12.55 -6.12
CA PHE A 59 1.22 -11.43 -5.63
C PHE A 59 0.26 -11.94 -4.55
N MET A 60 0.06 -11.14 -3.53
CA MET A 60 -0.86 -11.36 -2.42
C MET A 60 -1.50 -10.02 -2.06
N SER A 61 -2.80 -10.01 -1.87
CA SER A 61 -3.54 -8.83 -1.43
C SER A 61 -4.46 -9.23 -0.27
N GLU A 62 -4.75 -8.29 0.60
CA GLU A 62 -5.70 -8.48 1.68
C GLU A 62 -7.11 -8.84 1.16
N GLU A 63 -7.46 -8.36 -0.03
CA GLU A 63 -8.76 -8.53 -0.66
C GLU A 63 -8.91 -9.83 -1.47
N GLU A 64 -7.86 -10.64 -1.57
CA GLU A 64 -7.85 -11.84 -2.40
C GLU A 64 -7.35 -13.07 -1.65
N ASP A 65 -7.88 -14.24 -1.99
CA ASP A 65 -7.30 -15.50 -1.54
C ASP A 65 -5.85 -15.60 -2.07
N PRO A 66 -4.85 -15.76 -1.20
CA PRO A 66 -3.45 -15.78 -1.61
C PRO A 66 -3.09 -16.95 -2.55
N GLY A 67 -3.90 -18.01 -2.61
CA GLY A 67 -3.58 -19.20 -3.39
C GLY A 67 -2.21 -19.78 -3.03
N GLU A 68 -1.41 -20.11 -4.04
CA GLU A 68 -0.03 -20.60 -3.85
C GLU A 68 0.91 -19.41 -3.49
N VAL A 69 1.47 -19.45 -2.27
CA VAL A 69 2.36 -18.42 -1.75
C VAL A 69 3.79 -18.63 -2.24
N LYS A 70 4.26 -17.77 -3.16
CA LYS A 70 5.65 -17.82 -3.65
C LYS A 70 6.62 -17.23 -2.62
N PRO A 71 7.88 -17.76 -2.53
CA PRO A 71 8.92 -17.22 -1.63
C PRO A 71 9.27 -15.75 -1.90
N THR A 72 9.18 -15.33 -3.17
CA THR A 72 9.31 -13.92 -3.58
C THR A 72 7.95 -13.45 -4.08
N ARG A 73 7.38 -12.44 -3.40
CA ARG A 73 6.04 -11.95 -3.70
C ARG A 73 5.87 -10.49 -3.34
N TRP A 74 4.97 -9.83 -4.04
CA TRP A 74 4.38 -8.56 -3.64
C TRP A 74 3.27 -8.84 -2.62
N ILE A 75 3.19 -7.99 -1.60
CA ILE A 75 2.08 -7.97 -0.63
C ILE A 75 1.48 -6.59 -0.69
N LEU A 76 0.18 -6.51 -0.99
CA LEU A 76 -0.59 -5.28 -1.15
C LEU A 76 -1.67 -5.20 -0.06
N ASP A 77 -1.72 -4.06 0.63
CA ASP A 77 -2.92 -3.53 1.25
C ASP A 77 -3.40 -2.37 0.38
N PRO A 78 -4.52 -2.52 -0.34
CA PRO A 78 -4.98 -1.53 -1.31
C PRO A 78 -5.47 -0.25 -0.65
N VAL A 79 -6.09 -0.33 0.52
CA VAL A 79 -6.56 0.82 1.31
C VAL A 79 -6.38 0.55 2.80
N ASP A 80 -5.18 0.80 3.32
CA ASP A 80 -4.98 0.85 4.76
C ASP A 80 -5.79 2.01 5.36
N GLY A 81 -6.71 1.66 6.25
CA GLY A 81 -7.67 2.59 6.81
C GLY A 81 -8.96 2.76 5.96
N THR A 82 -9.56 1.66 5.48
CA THR A 82 -10.82 1.67 4.72
C THR A 82 -11.95 2.38 5.46
N THR A 83 -12.02 2.24 6.78
CA THR A 83 -12.97 3.01 7.60
C THR A 83 -12.79 4.52 7.42
N ASN A 84 -11.55 5.01 7.40
CA ASN A 84 -11.26 6.43 7.17
C ASN A 84 -11.68 6.88 5.76
N LEU A 85 -11.53 5.98 4.77
CA LEU A 85 -11.99 6.24 3.40
C LEU A 85 -13.50 6.39 3.34
N VAL A 86 -14.25 5.45 3.95
CA VAL A 86 -15.73 5.45 3.97
C VAL A 86 -16.27 6.74 4.60
N PHE A 87 -15.68 7.18 5.72
CA PHE A 87 -16.09 8.38 6.43
C PHE A 87 -15.40 9.68 5.99
N ASP A 88 -14.64 9.66 4.89
CA ASP A 88 -13.91 10.81 4.33
C ASP A 88 -12.98 11.53 5.32
N TYR A 89 -12.33 10.77 6.22
CA TYR A 89 -11.36 11.34 7.16
C TYR A 89 -10.02 11.70 6.50
N ARG A 90 -9.83 11.34 5.22
CA ARG A 90 -8.63 11.63 4.42
C ARG A 90 -7.34 11.14 5.08
N ALA A 91 -7.43 10.02 5.75
CA ALA A 91 -6.34 9.37 6.49
C ALA A 91 -6.22 7.89 6.11
N SER A 92 -6.27 7.61 4.80
CA SER A 92 -6.05 6.28 4.25
C SER A 92 -4.81 6.28 3.35
N THR A 93 -4.16 5.14 3.27
CA THR A 93 -2.95 4.95 2.46
C THR A 93 -3.07 3.71 1.58
N ILE A 94 -2.19 3.57 0.60
CA ILE A 94 -1.91 2.31 -0.07
C ILE A 94 -0.54 1.81 0.39
N SER A 95 -0.43 0.53 0.72
CA SER A 95 0.81 -0.08 1.18
C SER A 95 1.19 -1.26 0.28
N LEU A 96 2.43 -1.26 -0.23
CA LEU A 96 2.96 -2.32 -1.09
C LEU A 96 4.35 -2.73 -0.62
N ALA A 97 4.57 -4.02 -0.40
CA ALA A 97 5.87 -4.55 -0.01
C ALA A 97 6.33 -5.66 -0.95
N LEU A 98 7.62 -5.68 -1.27
CA LEU A 98 8.29 -6.84 -1.85
C LEU A 98 8.92 -7.66 -0.73
N VAL A 99 8.46 -8.88 -0.60
CA VAL A 99 8.97 -9.87 0.37
C VAL A 99 9.77 -10.93 -0.38
N ARG A 100 10.93 -11.29 0.16
CA ARG A 100 11.76 -12.40 -0.31
C ARG A 100 12.18 -13.25 0.88
N ASP A 101 11.87 -14.54 0.83
CA ASP A 101 12.17 -15.49 1.91
C ASP A 101 11.69 -14.96 3.28
N GLU A 102 10.43 -14.57 3.34
CA GLU A 102 9.72 -14.01 4.51
C GLU A 102 10.35 -12.70 5.07
N LYS A 103 11.20 -12.02 4.30
CA LYS A 103 11.81 -10.74 4.71
C LYS A 103 11.45 -9.64 3.74
N PRO A 104 10.97 -8.48 4.21
CA PRO A 104 10.75 -7.33 3.35
C PRO A 104 12.10 -6.82 2.82
N VAL A 105 12.16 -6.57 1.51
CA VAL A 105 13.35 -6.04 0.83
C VAL A 105 13.12 -4.68 0.19
N PHE A 106 11.85 -4.34 -0.09
CA PHE A 106 11.41 -3.03 -0.55
C PHE A 106 10.00 -2.78 -0.05
N GLY A 107 9.66 -1.53 0.23
CA GLY A 107 8.33 -1.13 0.66
C GLY A 107 7.96 0.27 0.22
N ILE A 108 6.67 0.48 -0.01
CA ILE A 108 6.02 1.74 -0.34
C ILE A 108 4.83 1.91 0.59
N VAL A 109 4.67 3.12 1.15
CA VAL A 109 3.41 3.59 1.72
C VAL A 109 3.13 4.95 1.08
N TYR A 110 1.98 5.09 0.43
CA TYR A 110 1.61 6.31 -0.26
C TYR A 110 0.30 6.86 0.29
N ASN A 111 0.35 8.11 0.75
CA ASN A 111 -0.84 8.87 1.15
C ASN A 111 -1.29 9.73 -0.04
N PRO A 112 -2.43 9.40 -0.70
CA PRO A 112 -2.91 10.14 -1.88
C PRO A 112 -3.43 11.54 -1.55
N TYR A 113 -3.80 11.83 -0.29
CA TYR A 113 -4.35 13.11 0.12
C TYR A 113 -3.28 14.18 0.33
N SER A 114 -2.16 13.81 0.95
CA SER A 114 -1.01 14.70 1.18
C SER A 114 0.08 14.58 0.11
N ASP A 115 -0.04 13.60 -0.81
CA ASP A 115 0.97 13.24 -1.81
C ASP A 115 2.32 12.84 -1.18
N GLU A 116 2.26 12.24 0.01
CA GLU A 116 3.42 11.74 0.74
C GLU A 116 3.71 10.30 0.32
N LEU A 117 4.89 10.10 -0.26
CA LEU A 117 5.40 8.81 -0.67
C LEU A 117 6.55 8.39 0.24
N PHE A 118 6.28 7.44 1.12
CA PHE A 118 7.31 6.77 1.90
C PHE A 118 7.80 5.55 1.13
N THR A 119 9.12 5.44 0.99
CA THR A 119 9.77 4.27 0.41
C THR A 119 10.89 3.79 1.30
N ALA A 120 11.11 2.48 1.34
CA ALA A 120 12.24 1.90 2.02
C ALA A 120 12.82 0.74 1.22
N GLN A 121 14.15 0.63 1.21
CA GLN A 121 14.84 -0.48 0.58
C GLN A 121 15.90 -1.03 1.53
N LYS A 122 15.95 -2.36 1.65
CA LYS A 122 16.92 -3.04 2.50
C LYS A 122 18.34 -2.61 2.16
N GLY A 123 19.06 -2.10 3.17
CA GLY A 123 20.43 -1.63 3.05
C GLY A 123 20.59 -0.18 2.55
N LEU A 124 19.51 0.49 2.06
CA LEU A 124 19.57 1.89 1.61
C LEU A 124 18.89 2.87 2.57
N GLY A 125 17.98 2.38 3.42
CA GLY A 125 17.23 3.19 4.39
C GLY A 125 15.85 3.55 3.89
N ALA A 126 15.26 4.59 4.51
CA ALA A 126 13.91 5.07 4.23
C ALA A 126 13.92 6.52 3.69
N PHE A 127 12.90 6.83 2.88
CA PHE A 127 12.79 8.11 2.19
C PHE A 127 11.34 8.59 2.19
N LEU A 128 11.15 9.89 2.31
CA LEU A 128 9.89 10.60 2.09
C LEU A 128 10.04 11.51 0.88
N ASN A 129 9.24 11.26 -0.16
CA ASN A 129 9.30 11.99 -1.44
C ASN A 129 10.75 12.11 -1.97
N GLY A 130 11.52 11.00 -1.89
CA GLY A 130 12.91 10.91 -2.33
C GLY A 130 13.94 11.50 -1.35
N ASN A 131 13.54 12.19 -0.30
CA ASN A 131 14.43 12.72 0.73
C ASN A 131 14.64 11.67 1.83
N LYS A 132 15.90 11.40 2.17
CA LYS A 132 16.22 10.43 3.22
C LYS A 132 15.66 10.88 4.57
N ILE A 133 15.01 9.93 5.26
CA ILE A 133 14.47 10.13 6.61
C ILE A 133 15.09 9.16 7.60
N GLN A 134 15.00 9.50 8.87
CA GLN A 134 15.48 8.67 9.97
C GLN A 134 14.51 8.75 11.14
N ALA A 135 14.36 7.64 11.86
CA ALA A 135 13.61 7.61 13.11
C ALA A 135 14.25 8.53 14.16
N SER A 136 13.43 9.09 15.05
CA SER A 136 13.89 9.90 16.16
C SER A 136 14.66 9.06 17.19
N ASP A 137 15.74 9.61 17.74
CA ASP A 137 16.51 9.02 18.85
C ASP A 137 15.90 9.35 20.23
N ARG A 138 14.67 9.88 20.27
CA ARG A 138 14.02 10.26 21.52
C ARG A 138 13.64 9.02 22.33
N GLU A 139 13.89 9.12 23.65
CA GLU A 139 13.37 8.13 24.61
C GLU A 139 11.84 8.31 24.79
N LEU A 140 11.14 7.24 25.18
CA LEU A 140 9.68 7.24 25.41
C LEU A 140 9.21 8.36 26.36
N THR A 141 10.04 8.72 27.34
CA THR A 141 9.78 9.82 28.29
C THR A 141 9.65 11.20 27.63
N ASN A 142 10.18 11.35 26.39
CA ASN A 142 10.22 12.59 25.62
C ASN A 142 9.40 12.49 24.32
N CYS A 143 8.53 11.49 24.22
CA CYS A 143 7.62 11.29 23.08
C CYS A 143 6.22 11.81 23.42
N LEU A 144 5.54 12.35 22.41
CA LEU A 144 4.11 12.57 22.47
C LEU A 144 3.43 11.21 22.19
N ILE A 145 2.57 10.79 23.11
CA ILE A 145 1.76 9.58 22.97
C ILE A 145 0.31 9.98 22.70
#